data_09179d2da0a8203b875ec0d2a5313757
#
_entry.id   09179d2da0a8203b875ec0d2a5313757
#
_cell.length_a   1.000
_cell.length_b   1.000
_cell.length_c   1.000
_cell.angle_alpha   90.00
_cell.angle_beta   90.00
_cell.angle_gamma   90.00
#
_symmetry.space_group_name_H-M   'P 1'
#
loop_
_entity.id
_entity.type
_entity.pdbx_description
1 polymer ?
#
loop_
_entity_poly.entity_id
_entity_poly.type
_entity_poly.pdbx_seq_one_letter_code
_entity_poly.pdbx_strand_id
1 'polypeptide(L)'
;MAKNLFILLLLSLIIFSGCASIMKPQELRDMSVENIALVQVIKNPEDYKGKTVLWGGKIMRSVNKKEGTLIEVLQLPLDRSDRPKEVDTSEGRFLVLRPDYLDVAIYREGREITAVGEIQGVRALPLGEIEYIYPFLKAKKIHLWELRPETIKVYHEYPLYPYRYPYWWGYPYW
;
A
#
# COMPACT_ATOMS: atom_id res chain seq x y z
N MET A 1 32.19 -24.53 -39.29
CA MET A 1 32.54 -23.58 -38.18
C MET A 1 31.45 -22.54 -37.93
N ALA A 2 30.89 -21.85 -38.92
CA ALA A 2 29.84 -20.81 -38.72
C ALA A 2 28.53 -21.31 -38.07
N LYS A 3 28.09 -22.55 -38.35
CA LYS A 3 26.86 -23.12 -37.78
C LYS A 3 26.92 -23.31 -36.26
N ASN A 4 28.07 -23.71 -35.75
CA ASN A 4 28.27 -23.94 -34.32
C ASN A 4 28.38 -22.61 -33.55
N LEU A 5 28.90 -21.56 -34.18
CA LEU A 5 28.98 -20.22 -33.59
C LEU A 5 27.59 -19.61 -33.46
N PHE A 6 26.71 -19.82 -34.43
CA PHE A 6 25.32 -19.35 -34.40
C PHE A 6 24.48 -20.02 -33.30
N ILE A 7 24.69 -21.32 -33.07
CA ILE A 7 24.03 -22.10 -32.01
C ILE A 7 24.51 -21.60 -30.62
N LEU A 8 25.79 -21.33 -30.44
CA LEU A 8 26.33 -20.77 -29.21
C LEU A 8 25.81 -19.36 -28.91
N LEU A 9 25.63 -18.52 -29.94
CA LEU A 9 25.04 -17.21 -29.82
C LEU A 9 23.56 -17.25 -29.43
N LEU A 10 22.79 -18.19 -29.99
CA LEU A 10 21.38 -18.40 -29.63
C LEU A 10 21.23 -18.96 -28.23
N LEU A 11 22.13 -19.82 -27.76
CA LEU A 11 22.12 -20.36 -26.40
C LEU A 11 22.48 -19.30 -25.36
N SER A 12 23.33 -18.34 -25.71
CA SER A 12 23.71 -17.20 -24.84
C SER A 12 22.54 -16.22 -24.62
N LEU A 13 21.63 -16.08 -25.56
CA LEU A 13 20.45 -15.18 -25.43
C LEU A 13 19.41 -15.69 -24.43
N ILE A 14 19.36 -17.00 -24.16
CA ILE A 14 18.39 -17.63 -23.26
C ILE A 14 18.76 -17.42 -21.78
N ILE A 15 20.02 -17.15 -21.48
CA ILE A 15 20.52 -17.06 -20.09
C ILE A 15 20.23 -15.67 -19.47
N PHE A 16 19.86 -14.65 -20.27
CA PHE A 16 19.54 -13.32 -19.80
C PHE A 16 18.06 -13.05 -19.46
N SER A 17 17.21 -14.09 -19.51
CA SER A 17 15.85 -13.98 -18.98
C SER A 17 15.87 -14.00 -17.46
N GLY A 18 16.48 -12.97 -16.86
CA GLY A 18 16.37 -12.69 -15.44
C GLY A 18 14.90 -12.42 -15.12
N CYS A 19 14.21 -13.41 -14.56
CA CYS A 19 12.89 -13.24 -13.98
C CYS A 19 12.98 -12.21 -12.86
N ALA A 20 12.66 -10.95 -13.15
CA ALA A 20 12.23 -10.01 -12.13
C ALA A 20 10.95 -10.61 -11.55
N SER A 21 11.06 -11.31 -10.43
CA SER A 21 9.91 -11.81 -9.68
C SER A 21 9.12 -10.61 -9.16
N ILE A 22 8.14 -10.17 -9.95
CA ILE A 22 7.06 -9.31 -9.46
C ILE A 22 6.29 -10.18 -8.48
N MET A 23 6.55 -9.97 -7.21
CA MET A 23 6.06 -10.73 -6.08
C MET A 23 4.53 -10.59 -6.01
N LYS A 24 3.83 -11.70 -6.22
CA LYS A 24 2.36 -11.73 -6.15
C LYS A 24 1.91 -11.55 -4.69
N PRO A 25 0.85 -10.76 -4.42
CA PRO A 25 0.30 -10.54 -3.06
C PRO A 25 -0.05 -11.85 -2.33
N GLN A 26 -0.33 -12.91 -3.05
CA GLN A 26 -0.70 -14.22 -2.52
C GLN A 26 0.37 -14.87 -1.61
N GLU A 27 1.66 -14.57 -1.84
CA GLU A 27 2.74 -15.05 -0.97
C GLU A 27 2.74 -14.45 0.45
N LEU A 28 2.03 -13.33 0.65
CA LEU A 28 1.91 -12.72 1.98
C LEU A 28 0.96 -13.53 2.87
N ARG A 29 -0.11 -14.11 2.30
CA ARG A 29 -1.12 -14.88 3.04
C ARG A 29 -0.65 -16.27 3.45
N ASP A 30 0.32 -16.85 2.73
CA ASP A 30 0.83 -18.19 2.98
C ASP A 30 1.68 -18.29 4.26
N MET A 31 1.91 -17.17 4.96
CA MET A 31 2.80 -17.08 6.13
C MET A 31 2.08 -17.34 7.47
N SER A 32 1.03 -18.17 7.50
CA SER A 32 0.30 -18.49 8.76
C SER A 32 -0.26 -17.24 9.46
N VAL A 33 -0.94 -16.41 8.69
CA VAL A 33 -1.47 -15.13 9.15
C VAL A 33 -2.76 -15.33 9.93
N GLU A 34 -2.81 -14.79 11.15
CA GLU A 34 -4.03 -14.73 11.96
C GLU A 34 -4.81 -13.42 11.68
N ASN A 35 -6.15 -13.53 11.64
CA ASN A 35 -7.00 -12.36 11.47
C ASN A 35 -7.24 -11.66 12.82
N ILE A 36 -6.28 -10.84 13.24
CA ILE A 36 -6.30 -10.11 14.49
C ILE A 36 -6.45 -8.62 14.17
N ALA A 37 -7.46 -7.98 14.77
CA ALA A 37 -7.67 -6.55 14.65
C ALA A 37 -6.65 -5.77 15.50
N LEU A 38 -6.25 -4.59 15.04
CA LEU A 38 -5.27 -3.75 15.71
C LEU A 38 -5.72 -3.36 17.13
N VAL A 39 -7.01 -3.04 17.28
CA VAL A 39 -7.60 -2.67 18.58
C VAL A 39 -7.56 -3.81 19.62
N GLN A 40 -7.56 -5.08 19.19
CA GLN A 40 -7.43 -6.23 20.09
C GLN A 40 -6.03 -6.29 20.71
N VAL A 41 -5.00 -6.00 19.90
CA VAL A 41 -3.60 -5.96 20.36
C VAL A 41 -3.37 -4.83 21.35
N ILE A 42 -4.02 -3.67 21.13
CA ILE A 42 -3.92 -2.54 22.08
C ILE A 42 -4.52 -2.89 23.44
N LYS A 43 -5.65 -3.62 23.44
CA LYS A 43 -6.35 -4.01 24.68
C LYS A 43 -5.61 -5.08 25.47
N ASN A 44 -5.09 -6.09 24.80
CA ASN A 44 -4.46 -7.26 25.43
C ASN A 44 -3.15 -7.63 24.70
N PRO A 45 -2.06 -6.84 24.84
CA PRO A 45 -0.85 -7.03 24.04
C PRO A 45 -0.18 -8.40 24.23
N GLU A 46 -0.19 -8.93 25.45
CA GLU A 46 0.48 -10.19 25.77
C GLU A 46 -0.21 -11.41 25.16
N ASP A 47 -1.55 -11.36 24.94
CA ASP A 47 -2.31 -12.47 24.36
C ASP A 47 -1.98 -12.67 22.86
N TYR A 48 -1.45 -11.64 22.21
CA TYR A 48 -1.16 -11.62 20.78
C TYR A 48 0.33 -11.60 20.45
N LYS A 49 1.20 -11.49 21.44
CA LYS A 49 2.65 -11.49 21.25
C LYS A 49 3.12 -12.79 20.59
N GLY A 50 3.98 -12.68 19.58
CA GLY A 50 4.46 -13.82 18.79
C GLY A 50 3.53 -14.25 17.66
N LYS A 51 2.27 -13.80 17.63
CA LYS A 51 1.36 -14.10 16.53
C LYS A 51 1.71 -13.32 15.28
N THR A 52 1.46 -13.92 14.12
CA THR A 52 1.74 -13.30 12.81
C THR A 52 0.47 -12.71 12.23
N VAL A 53 0.53 -11.45 11.81
CA VAL A 53 -0.58 -10.71 11.24
C VAL A 53 -0.22 -10.11 9.88
N LEU A 54 -1.26 -9.85 9.08
CA LEU A 54 -1.18 -9.09 7.83
C LEU A 54 -1.94 -7.78 8.03
N TRP A 55 -1.21 -6.69 8.17
CA TRP A 55 -1.78 -5.35 8.26
C TRP A 55 -1.23 -4.46 7.16
N GLY A 56 -2.02 -3.51 6.72
CA GLY A 56 -1.57 -2.52 5.76
C GLY A 56 -2.16 -1.16 6.02
N GLY A 57 -1.67 -0.19 5.27
CA GLY A 57 -2.10 1.18 5.42
C GLY A 57 -1.21 2.18 4.70
N LYS A 58 -1.35 3.42 5.09
CA LYS A 58 -0.59 4.54 4.54
C LYS A 58 0.57 4.89 5.47
N ILE A 59 1.76 5.01 4.92
CA ILE A 59 2.96 5.44 5.67
C ILE A 59 2.76 6.87 6.15
N MET A 60 2.93 7.09 7.44
CA MET A 60 2.95 8.40 8.06
C MET A 60 4.37 8.92 8.26
N ARG A 61 5.31 8.00 8.55
CA ARG A 61 6.71 8.33 8.76
C ARG A 61 7.59 7.08 8.60
N SER A 62 8.79 7.26 8.05
CA SER A 62 9.84 6.23 8.03
C SER A 62 11.14 6.79 8.56
N VAL A 63 11.83 6.02 9.41
CA VAL A 63 13.08 6.44 10.05
C VAL A 63 14.04 5.27 10.13
N ASN A 64 15.27 5.45 9.67
CA ASN A 64 16.34 4.48 9.85
C ASN A 64 16.87 4.54 11.28
N LYS A 65 16.88 3.41 11.96
CA LYS A 65 17.38 3.16 13.31
C LYS A 65 18.55 2.18 13.25
N LYS A 66 19.25 1.98 14.35
CA LYS A 66 20.34 1.00 14.43
C LYS A 66 19.88 -0.44 14.16
N GLU A 67 18.63 -0.76 14.55
CA GLU A 67 18.00 -2.06 14.37
C GLU A 67 17.32 -2.27 13.01
N GLY A 68 17.36 -1.29 12.11
CA GLY A 68 16.70 -1.34 10.80
C GLY A 68 15.82 -0.12 10.53
N THR A 69 14.86 -0.25 9.63
CA THR A 69 13.93 0.84 9.30
C THR A 69 12.63 0.69 10.10
N LEU A 70 12.30 1.72 10.88
CA LEU A 70 11.04 1.83 11.61
C LEU A 70 10.05 2.65 10.78
N ILE A 71 8.87 2.09 10.51
CA ILE A 71 7.80 2.72 9.73
C ILE A 71 6.58 2.89 10.61
N GLU A 72 6.06 4.10 10.71
CA GLU A 72 4.75 4.40 11.29
C GLU A 72 3.69 4.35 10.21
N VAL A 73 2.62 3.59 10.43
CA VAL A 73 1.57 3.31 9.46
C VAL A 73 0.21 3.63 10.04
N LEU A 74 -0.59 4.42 9.33
CA LEU A 74 -2.03 4.54 9.57
C LEU A 74 -2.69 3.30 9.00
N GLN A 75 -3.27 2.47 9.87
CA GLN A 75 -3.94 1.25 9.44
C GLN A 75 -5.15 1.55 8.56
N LEU A 76 -5.28 0.82 7.47
CA LEU A 76 -6.44 0.86 6.59
C LEU A 76 -6.93 -0.56 6.30
N PRO A 77 -8.24 -0.77 6.15
CA PRO A 77 -8.78 -2.06 5.72
C PRO A 77 -8.17 -2.47 4.39
N LEU A 78 -7.92 -3.77 4.23
CA LEU A 78 -7.36 -4.32 3.00
C LEU A 78 -8.48 -4.74 2.04
N ASP A 79 -8.21 -4.65 0.75
CA ASP A 79 -9.07 -5.20 -0.30
C ASP A 79 -8.74 -6.70 -0.55
N ARG A 80 -9.36 -7.29 -1.58
CA ARG A 80 -9.15 -8.70 -1.95
C ARG A 80 -7.73 -9.00 -2.43
N SER A 81 -6.98 -7.98 -2.83
CA SER A 81 -5.59 -8.08 -3.27
C SER A 81 -4.61 -7.77 -2.15
N ASP A 82 -5.08 -7.60 -0.91
CA ASP A 82 -4.31 -7.16 0.26
C ASP A 82 -3.77 -5.72 0.14
N ARG A 83 -4.31 -4.92 -0.77
CA ARG A 83 -3.98 -3.51 -0.89
C ARG A 83 -4.84 -2.68 0.08
N PRO A 84 -4.25 -1.66 0.76
CA PRO A 84 -5.03 -0.72 1.57
C PRO A 84 -6.11 -0.02 0.75
N LYS A 85 -7.34 0.04 1.27
CA LYS A 85 -8.46 0.75 0.65
C LYS A 85 -8.32 2.26 0.87
N GLU A 86 -8.81 3.04 -0.10
CA GLU A 86 -8.97 4.50 0.08
C GLU A 86 -10.29 4.79 0.78
N VAL A 87 -10.25 4.74 2.11
CA VAL A 87 -11.40 5.01 2.98
C VAL A 87 -10.96 5.85 4.17
N ASP A 88 -11.87 6.60 4.76
CA ASP A 88 -11.61 7.47 5.91
C ASP A 88 -11.77 6.73 7.25
N THR A 89 -11.81 5.39 7.21
CA THR A 89 -11.92 4.55 8.41
C THR A 89 -10.60 3.88 8.73
N SER A 90 -10.18 3.94 9.99
CA SER A 90 -8.94 3.37 10.49
C SER A 90 -9.15 2.84 11.92
N GLU A 91 -8.49 1.73 12.25
CA GLU A 91 -8.40 1.24 13.63
C GLU A 91 -7.28 1.93 14.44
N GLY A 92 -6.55 2.84 13.82
CA GLY A 92 -5.45 3.58 14.45
C GLY A 92 -4.12 3.40 13.74
N ARG A 93 -3.03 3.59 14.48
CA ARG A 93 -1.67 3.50 13.93
C ARG A 93 -0.90 2.35 14.54
N PHE A 94 0.03 1.80 13.78
CA PHE A 94 0.95 0.78 14.24
C PHE A 94 2.38 1.05 13.75
N LEU A 95 3.33 0.43 14.39
CA LEU A 95 4.74 0.50 14.02
C LEU A 95 5.19 -0.81 13.38
N VAL A 96 5.98 -0.70 12.32
CA VAL A 96 6.61 -1.83 11.65
C VAL A 96 8.12 -1.62 11.67
N LEU A 97 8.85 -2.55 12.29
CA LEU A 97 10.30 -2.60 12.20
C LEU A 97 10.72 -3.60 11.11
N ARG A 98 11.37 -3.12 10.08
CA ARG A 98 12.08 -3.96 9.12
C ARG A 98 13.56 -4.04 9.52
N PRO A 99 14.10 -5.25 9.80
CA PRO A 99 15.51 -5.38 10.22
C PRO A 99 16.51 -4.89 9.17
N ASP A 100 16.14 -4.98 7.88
CA ASP A 100 16.95 -4.44 6.80
C ASP A 100 16.71 -2.94 6.62
N TYR A 101 17.70 -2.22 6.12
CA TYR A 101 17.53 -0.82 5.77
C TYR A 101 16.74 -0.68 4.48
N LEU A 102 15.69 0.14 4.57
CA LEU A 102 14.90 0.58 3.43
C LEU A 102 15.24 2.03 3.12
N ASP A 103 15.19 2.38 1.82
CA ASP A 103 15.34 3.77 1.41
C ASP A 103 14.08 4.56 1.81
N VAL A 104 14.23 5.47 2.77
CA VAL A 104 13.13 6.28 3.28
C VAL A 104 12.56 7.26 2.25
N ALA A 105 13.29 7.57 1.16
CA ALA A 105 12.77 8.35 0.05
C ALA A 105 11.76 7.54 -0.79
N ILE A 106 11.94 6.22 -0.86
CA ILE A 106 11.01 5.30 -1.53
C ILE A 106 9.83 4.98 -0.59
N TYR A 107 10.12 4.65 0.68
CA TYR A 107 9.13 4.37 1.73
C TYR A 107 8.70 5.65 2.46
N ARG A 108 8.42 6.70 1.70
CA ARG A 108 8.07 8.03 2.19
C ARG A 108 6.61 8.11 2.63
N GLU A 109 6.28 9.19 3.34
CA GLU A 109 4.91 9.52 3.72
C GLU A 109 3.94 9.48 2.53
N GLY A 110 2.73 9.01 2.78
CA GLY A 110 1.65 8.88 1.80
C GLY A 110 1.70 7.62 0.95
N ARG A 111 2.81 6.85 0.93
CA ARG A 111 2.87 5.57 0.23
C ARG A 111 2.05 4.50 0.96
N GLU A 112 1.49 3.58 0.19
CA GLU A 112 0.73 2.44 0.70
C GLU A 112 1.64 1.23 0.87
N ILE A 113 1.54 0.57 2.02
CA ILE A 113 2.22 -0.71 2.28
C ILE A 113 1.27 -1.74 2.85
N THR A 114 1.64 -3.00 2.64
CA THR A 114 1.09 -4.14 3.37
C THR A 114 2.24 -4.91 3.96
N ALA A 115 2.16 -5.19 5.25
CA ALA A 115 3.21 -5.87 6.01
C ALA A 115 2.69 -7.15 6.63
N VAL A 116 3.44 -8.24 6.48
CA VAL A 116 3.34 -9.43 7.31
C VAL A 116 4.40 -9.34 8.37
N GLY A 117 4.00 -9.46 9.62
CA GLY A 117 4.92 -9.36 10.74
C GLY A 117 4.42 -10.06 11.99
N GLU A 118 5.35 -10.30 12.87
CA GLU A 118 5.10 -10.86 14.19
C GLU A 118 4.86 -9.73 15.19
N ILE A 119 3.79 -9.84 15.97
CA ILE A 119 3.46 -8.89 17.03
C ILE A 119 4.50 -9.03 18.14
N GLN A 120 5.17 -7.92 18.45
CA GLN A 120 6.15 -7.85 19.55
C GLN A 120 5.57 -7.21 20.82
N GLY A 121 4.30 -6.83 20.80
CA GLY A 121 3.61 -6.10 21.84
C GLY A 121 3.24 -4.69 21.40
N VAL A 122 3.32 -3.72 22.32
CA VAL A 122 3.00 -2.31 22.06
C VAL A 122 4.16 -1.39 22.43
N ARG A 123 4.19 -0.18 21.87
CA ARG A 123 5.10 0.90 22.25
C ARG A 123 4.31 2.18 22.48
N ALA A 124 4.55 2.83 23.62
CA ALA A 124 4.01 4.15 23.89
C ALA A 124 4.98 5.20 23.35
N LEU A 125 4.53 6.03 22.42
CA LEU A 125 5.32 7.10 21.80
C LEU A 125 4.48 8.37 21.67
N PRO A 126 5.10 9.56 21.65
CA PRO A 126 4.40 10.80 21.41
C PRO A 126 3.74 10.85 20.02
N LEU A 127 2.48 11.28 19.99
CA LEU A 127 1.75 11.67 18.79
C LEU A 127 1.23 13.09 18.98
N GLY A 128 1.98 14.09 18.51
CA GLY A 128 1.77 15.47 18.90
C GLY A 128 1.98 15.67 20.41
N GLU A 129 0.96 16.15 21.10
CA GLU A 129 1.00 16.43 22.56
C GLU A 129 0.49 15.25 23.40
N ILE A 130 0.01 14.15 22.79
CA ILE A 130 -0.51 12.99 23.50
C ILE A 130 0.46 11.82 23.45
N GLU A 131 0.40 10.94 24.46
CA GLU A 131 1.03 9.63 24.41
C GLU A 131 0.09 8.66 23.70
N TYR A 132 0.56 8.04 22.62
CA TYR A 132 -0.20 7.09 21.81
C TYR A 132 0.39 5.69 21.90
N ILE A 133 -0.47 4.67 22.08
CA ILE A 133 -0.07 3.28 22.17
C ILE A 133 -0.11 2.65 20.78
N TYR A 134 1.06 2.32 20.27
CA TYR A 134 1.24 1.71 18.96
C TYR A 134 1.43 0.20 19.11
N PRO A 135 0.60 -0.65 18.50
CA PRO A 135 1.00 -2.03 18.24
C PRO A 135 2.32 -2.06 17.46
N PHE A 136 3.21 -2.95 17.86
CA PHE A 136 4.55 -3.02 17.31
C PHE A 136 4.79 -4.36 16.61
N LEU A 137 5.07 -4.32 15.31
CA LEU A 137 5.37 -5.48 14.47
C LEU A 137 6.85 -5.55 14.14
N LYS A 138 7.41 -6.75 14.18
CA LYS A 138 8.67 -7.09 13.51
C LYS A 138 8.32 -7.67 12.14
N ALA A 139 8.62 -6.94 11.08
CA ALA A 139 8.24 -7.35 9.73
C ALA A 139 9.02 -8.57 9.27
N LYS A 140 8.31 -9.58 8.79
CA LYS A 140 8.85 -10.68 7.99
C LYS A 140 8.94 -10.26 6.52
N LYS A 141 7.91 -9.54 6.04
CA LYS A 141 7.83 -9.06 4.68
C LYS A 141 7.04 -7.75 4.61
N ILE A 142 7.43 -6.85 3.71
CA ILE A 142 6.70 -5.62 3.40
C ILE A 142 6.53 -5.56 1.88
N HIS A 143 5.31 -5.30 1.45
CA HIS A 143 4.98 -4.98 0.08
C HIS A 143 4.68 -3.49 -0.02
N LEU A 144 5.41 -2.78 -0.89
CA LEU A 144 5.17 -1.37 -1.20
C LEU A 144 4.34 -1.30 -2.48
N TRP A 145 3.16 -0.73 -2.39
CA TRP A 145 2.27 -0.61 -3.54
C TRP A 145 2.73 0.49 -4.49
N GLU A 146 2.46 0.29 -5.77
CA GLU A 146 2.64 1.35 -6.77
C GLU A 146 1.71 2.52 -6.47
N LEU A 147 2.17 3.72 -6.82
CA LEU A 147 1.33 4.92 -6.68
C LEU A 147 0.04 4.74 -7.50
N ARG A 148 -1.08 5.11 -6.90
CA ARG A 148 -2.33 5.15 -7.66
C ARG A 148 -2.22 6.27 -8.70
N PRO A 149 -2.67 6.05 -9.93
CA PRO A 149 -2.80 7.14 -10.88
C PRO A 149 -3.76 8.18 -10.31
N GLU A 150 -3.35 9.43 -10.32
CA GLU A 150 -4.24 10.53 -9.97
C GLU A 150 -5.43 10.52 -10.93
N THR A 151 -6.62 10.28 -10.41
CA THR A 151 -7.85 10.42 -11.20
C THR A 151 -8.12 11.92 -11.33
N ILE A 152 -7.61 12.53 -12.40
CA ILE A 152 -8.00 13.89 -12.75
C ILE A 152 -9.50 13.84 -13.08
N LYS A 153 -10.34 14.31 -12.16
CA LYS A 153 -11.75 14.53 -12.47
C LYS A 153 -11.81 15.69 -13.44
N VAL A 154 -11.79 15.39 -14.73
CA VAL A 154 -12.07 16.38 -15.76
C VAL A 154 -13.55 16.71 -15.62
N TYR A 155 -13.85 17.81 -14.95
CA TYR A 155 -15.18 18.38 -15.02
C TYR A 155 -15.38 18.87 -16.44
N HIS A 156 -16.12 18.12 -17.23
CA HIS A 156 -16.63 18.62 -18.49
C HIS A 156 -17.66 19.71 -18.11
N GLU A 157 -17.22 20.93 -18.15
CA GLU A 157 -18.12 22.06 -18.20
C GLU A 157 -18.87 21.94 -19.53
N TYR A 158 -20.07 21.38 -19.48
CA TYR A 158 -20.94 21.41 -20.65
C TYR A 158 -21.26 22.87 -20.91
N PRO A 159 -20.88 23.43 -22.07
CA PRO A 159 -21.30 24.76 -22.38
C PRO A 159 -22.84 24.77 -22.39
N LEU A 160 -23.42 25.57 -21.49
CA LEU A 160 -24.83 25.85 -21.53
C LEU A 160 -25.12 26.50 -22.86
N TYR A 161 -25.47 25.70 -23.87
CA TYR A 161 -26.06 26.22 -25.08
C TYR A 161 -27.36 26.87 -24.67
N PRO A 162 -27.51 28.21 -24.80
CA PRO A 162 -28.81 28.81 -24.64
C PRO A 162 -29.68 28.24 -25.76
N TYR A 163 -30.66 27.44 -25.38
CA TYR A 163 -31.71 26.99 -26.29
C TYR A 163 -32.36 28.25 -26.90
N ARG A 164 -31.85 28.67 -28.02
CA ARG A 164 -32.49 29.68 -28.83
C ARG A 164 -33.65 28.98 -29.53
N TYR A 165 -34.83 29.03 -28.91
CA TYR A 165 -36.06 28.61 -29.59
C TYR A 165 -36.19 29.46 -30.86
N PRO A 166 -36.27 28.85 -32.06
CA PRO A 166 -36.66 29.62 -33.23
C PRO A 166 -38.14 29.95 -33.05
N TYR A 167 -38.42 31.23 -32.83
CA TYR A 167 -39.78 31.75 -32.96
C TYR A 167 -40.19 31.58 -34.40
N TRP A 168 -40.97 30.53 -34.68
CA TRP A 168 -41.70 30.42 -35.91
C TRP A 168 -42.97 31.24 -35.77
N TRP A 169 -42.95 32.38 -36.30
CA TRP A 169 -44.06 33.28 -36.62
C TRP A 169 -44.73 32.78 -37.84
N GLY A 170 -45.96 32.53 -37.79
CA GLY A 170 -47.07 33.48 -37.79
C GLY A 170 -47.78 33.35 -39.06
N TYR A 171 -48.95 32.78 -39.04
CA TYR A 171 -49.85 32.80 -40.17
C TYR A 171 -50.61 34.10 -40.15
N PRO A 172 -50.73 34.82 -41.28
CA PRO A 172 -51.77 35.82 -41.41
C PRO A 172 -53.03 35.13 -41.86
N TYR A 173 -54.08 35.32 -41.08
CA TYR A 173 -55.42 34.98 -41.50
C TYR A 173 -56.02 36.17 -42.29
N TRP A 174 -56.63 35.80 -43.40
CA TRP A 174 -57.63 36.56 -44.10
C TRP A 174 -59.01 36.20 -43.66
#